data_eaecc5883e5990d70dd21a8b9110a1ca
#
_entry.id   eaecc5883e5990d70dd21a8b9110a1ca
#
_cell.length_a   1.000
_cell.length_b   1.000
_cell.length_c   1.000
_cell.angle_alpha   90.00
_cell.angle_beta   90.00
_cell.angle_gamma   90.00
#
_symmetry.space_group_name_H-M   'P 1'
#
loop_
_entity.id
_entity.type
_entity.pdbx_description
1 polymer ?
#
loop_
_entity_poly.entity_id
_entity_poly.type
_entity_poly.pdbx_seq_one_letter_code
_entity_poly.pdbx_strand_id
1 'polypeptide(L)'
;MAEIVLNARPRTIKGKQVKALRRQGWIPAVLYGRHIQPITIQVEGKELQRVLAQARGGTRLITLQVDGETHLALIREVQREPIRREILHVDFQAVEMTEKIRVEVPVVFVGASPAVERGEGILVHGLTHVEIECLPKDLIESITVDLSRLDRVDAAIYVRDLQVPPGITVVSDPDELIALVTAPAAEVLEEAVLPAEAPEVEVIGRGKKAEEEEEEE
;
A
#
# COMPACT_ATOMS: atom_id res chain seq x y z
N MET A 1 -3.67 -24.96 6.30
CA MET A 1 -3.82 -23.53 6.67
C MET A 1 -4.79 -23.40 7.82
N ALA A 2 -4.48 -22.60 8.85
CA ALA A 2 -5.43 -22.38 9.93
C ALA A 2 -6.59 -21.55 9.39
N GLU A 3 -7.80 -22.07 9.53
CA GLU A 3 -9.03 -21.36 9.16
C GLU A 3 -9.28 -20.25 10.19
N ILE A 4 -9.24 -19.01 9.75
CA ILE A 4 -9.48 -17.85 10.61
C ILE A 4 -10.97 -17.56 10.58
N VAL A 5 -11.66 -17.79 11.71
CA VAL A 5 -13.09 -17.50 11.86
C VAL A 5 -13.28 -16.14 12.52
N LEU A 6 -14.17 -15.32 11.97
CA LEU A 6 -14.54 -14.02 12.50
C LEU A 6 -16.07 -13.94 12.62
N ASN A 7 -16.54 -13.61 13.83
CA ASN A 7 -17.98 -13.45 14.08
C ASN A 7 -18.42 -12.03 13.73
N ALA A 8 -19.48 -11.93 12.96
CA ALA A 8 -20.10 -10.67 12.58
C ALA A 8 -21.59 -10.67 12.88
N ARG A 9 -22.14 -9.48 13.13
CA ARG A 9 -23.58 -9.29 13.33
C ARG A 9 -24.11 -8.31 12.31
N PRO A 10 -25.34 -8.48 11.81
CA PRO A 10 -25.95 -7.51 10.93
C PRO A 10 -26.12 -6.18 11.66
N ARG A 11 -25.93 -5.10 10.93
CA ARG A 11 -25.96 -3.74 11.44
C ARG A 11 -27.12 -2.94 10.85
N THR A 12 -27.97 -2.42 11.72
CA THR A 12 -29.07 -1.50 11.33
C THR A 12 -28.68 -0.02 11.45
N ILE A 13 -27.68 0.27 12.33
CA ILE A 13 -27.23 1.63 12.64
C ILE A 13 -26.43 2.20 11.46
N LYS A 14 -26.83 3.37 10.93
CA LYS A 14 -26.19 4.06 9.79
C LYS A 14 -25.88 5.53 10.13
N GLY A 15 -25.03 6.17 9.33
CA GLY A 15 -24.76 7.60 9.43
C GLY A 15 -24.01 8.02 10.71
N LYS A 16 -24.40 9.13 11.31
CA LYS A 16 -23.69 9.76 12.44
C LYS A 16 -23.61 8.87 13.71
N GLN A 17 -24.55 7.95 13.88
CA GLN A 17 -24.61 7.05 15.03
C GLN A 17 -23.50 5.99 15.03
N VAL A 18 -22.83 5.75 13.92
CA VAL A 18 -21.71 4.81 13.79
C VAL A 18 -20.53 5.21 14.73
N LYS A 19 -20.38 6.49 15.07
CA LYS A 19 -19.38 6.95 16.03
C LYS A 19 -19.62 6.37 17.44
N ALA A 20 -20.87 6.21 17.84
CA ALA A 20 -21.23 5.58 19.13
C ALA A 20 -20.90 4.08 19.11
N LEU A 21 -21.13 3.41 18.00
CA LEU A 21 -20.81 2.00 17.81
C LEU A 21 -19.31 1.73 18.03
N ARG A 22 -18.44 2.55 17.40
CA ARG A 22 -16.98 2.43 17.58
C ARG A 22 -16.54 2.64 19.04
N ARG A 23 -17.18 3.57 19.77
CA ARG A 23 -16.90 3.78 21.20
C ARG A 23 -17.25 2.55 22.06
N GLN A 24 -18.18 1.73 21.61
CA GLN A 24 -18.54 0.46 22.26
C GLN A 24 -17.63 -0.71 21.87
N GLY A 25 -16.62 -0.46 21.00
CA GLY A 25 -15.68 -1.46 20.55
C GLY A 25 -16.13 -2.26 19.32
N TRP A 26 -17.25 -1.87 18.68
CA TRP A 26 -17.73 -2.48 17.45
C TRP A 26 -17.25 -1.70 16.23
N ILE A 27 -16.73 -2.39 15.25
CA ILE A 27 -16.25 -1.82 14.00
C ILE A 27 -17.27 -2.09 12.90
N PRO A 28 -17.74 -1.04 12.21
CA PRO A 28 -18.62 -1.19 11.07
C PRO A 28 -17.87 -1.83 9.92
N ALA A 29 -18.53 -2.74 9.21
CA ALA A 29 -17.99 -3.40 8.03
C ALA A 29 -19.10 -3.64 7.01
N VAL A 30 -18.70 -3.99 5.80
CA VAL A 30 -19.59 -4.39 4.71
C VAL A 30 -19.09 -5.69 4.12
N LEU A 31 -20.01 -6.64 3.92
CA LEU A 31 -19.77 -7.85 3.16
C LEU A 31 -20.45 -7.69 1.79
N TYR A 32 -19.70 -7.82 0.71
CA TYR A 32 -20.21 -7.77 -0.65
C TYR A 32 -19.54 -8.82 -1.53
N GLY A 33 -20.13 -9.16 -2.63
CA GLY A 33 -19.59 -10.14 -3.56
C GLY A 33 -20.41 -10.22 -4.84
N ARG A 34 -19.95 -11.02 -5.80
CA ARG A 34 -20.59 -11.14 -7.11
C ARG A 34 -22.01 -11.76 -7.01
N HIS A 35 -22.19 -12.73 -6.11
CA HIS A 35 -23.44 -13.48 -5.94
C HIS A 35 -24.19 -13.15 -4.64
N ILE A 36 -23.71 -12.18 -3.87
CA ILE A 36 -24.29 -11.78 -2.58
C ILE A 36 -24.65 -10.31 -2.62
N GLN A 37 -25.88 -9.97 -2.19
CA GLN A 37 -26.24 -8.58 -1.99
C GLN A 37 -25.39 -7.97 -0.86
N PRO A 38 -24.97 -6.70 -0.96
CA PRO A 38 -24.18 -6.06 0.07
C PRO A 38 -24.89 -6.05 1.43
N ILE A 39 -24.27 -6.68 2.42
CA ILE A 39 -24.79 -6.78 3.79
C ILE A 39 -23.97 -5.85 4.67
N THR A 40 -24.67 -4.96 5.37
CA THR A 40 -24.01 -4.11 6.39
C THR A 40 -23.86 -4.89 7.68
N ILE A 41 -22.65 -5.05 8.16
CA ILE A 41 -22.30 -5.84 9.33
C ILE A 41 -21.49 -5.02 10.34
N GLN A 42 -21.34 -5.55 11.54
CA GLN A 42 -20.46 -5.05 12.58
C GLN A 42 -19.66 -6.21 13.18
N VAL A 43 -18.41 -5.97 13.45
CA VAL A 43 -17.48 -6.97 14.02
C VAL A 43 -16.86 -6.45 15.30
N GLU A 44 -16.49 -7.33 16.22
CA GLU A 44 -15.80 -6.92 17.44
C GLU A 44 -14.37 -6.47 17.13
N GLY A 45 -13.99 -5.28 17.59
CA GLY A 45 -12.69 -4.67 17.27
C GLY A 45 -11.50 -5.51 17.76
N LYS A 46 -11.61 -6.18 18.89
CA LYS A 46 -10.54 -7.04 19.44
C LYS A 46 -10.34 -8.30 18.60
N GLU A 47 -11.43 -8.95 18.18
CA GLU A 47 -11.35 -10.13 17.30
C GLU A 47 -10.76 -9.75 15.96
N LEU A 48 -11.25 -8.65 15.37
CA LEU A 48 -10.74 -8.13 14.10
C LEU A 48 -9.24 -7.79 14.16
N GLN A 49 -8.78 -7.14 15.22
CA GLN A 49 -7.35 -6.84 15.39
C GLN A 49 -6.49 -8.10 15.46
N ARG A 50 -6.97 -9.17 16.11
CA ARG A 50 -6.28 -10.48 16.15
C ARG A 50 -6.19 -11.09 14.75
N VAL A 51 -7.29 -11.06 14.00
CA VAL A 51 -7.34 -11.55 12.61
C VAL A 51 -6.36 -10.78 11.73
N LEU A 52 -6.36 -9.44 11.80
CA LEU A 52 -5.44 -8.60 11.03
C LEU A 52 -3.98 -8.79 11.44
N ALA A 53 -3.69 -9.02 12.71
CA ALA A 53 -2.34 -9.33 13.19
C ALA A 53 -1.84 -10.68 12.66
N GLN A 54 -2.72 -11.68 12.58
CA GLN A 54 -2.39 -12.98 11.99
C GLN A 54 -2.18 -12.90 10.47
N ALA A 55 -2.94 -12.03 9.79
CA ALA A 55 -2.78 -11.77 8.36
C ALA A 55 -1.49 -10.98 8.02
N ARG A 56 -0.78 -10.40 9.00
CA ARG A 56 0.47 -9.63 8.85
C ARG A 56 0.47 -8.62 7.69
N GLY A 57 -0.71 -8.04 7.40
CA GLY A 57 -0.88 -7.12 6.27
C GLY A 57 -1.00 -7.77 4.89
N GLY A 58 -0.89 -9.11 4.81
CA GLY A 58 -1.10 -9.86 3.59
C GLY A 58 -2.57 -10.19 3.35
N THR A 59 -2.85 -10.62 2.13
CA THR A 59 -4.19 -11.04 1.72
C THR A 59 -4.47 -12.44 2.23
N ARG A 60 -5.44 -12.60 3.13
CA ARG A 60 -5.85 -13.91 3.66
C ARG A 60 -7.35 -14.13 3.51
N LEU A 61 -7.68 -15.40 3.28
CA LEU A 61 -9.05 -15.88 3.37
C LEU A 61 -9.47 -16.01 4.82
N ILE A 62 -10.66 -15.50 5.12
CA ILE A 62 -11.31 -15.61 6.41
C ILE A 62 -12.71 -16.21 6.26
N THR A 63 -13.12 -16.97 7.26
CA THR A 63 -14.48 -17.49 7.37
C THR A 63 -15.29 -16.52 8.22
N LEU A 64 -16.19 -15.77 7.60
CA LEU A 64 -17.05 -14.81 8.24
C LEU A 64 -18.39 -15.47 8.60
N GLN A 65 -18.73 -15.48 9.88
CA GLN A 65 -20.04 -15.96 10.36
C GLN A 65 -20.97 -14.78 10.60
N VAL A 66 -22.07 -14.73 9.82
CA VAL A 66 -23.09 -13.66 9.92
C VAL A 66 -24.44 -14.32 10.17
N ASP A 67 -25.03 -14.10 11.34
CA ASP A 67 -26.35 -14.64 11.72
C ASP A 67 -26.55 -16.14 11.50
N GLY A 68 -25.46 -16.94 11.64
CA GLY A 68 -25.49 -18.39 11.45
C GLY A 68 -25.17 -18.83 10.02
N GLU A 69 -25.06 -17.92 9.08
CA GLU A 69 -24.55 -18.19 7.75
C GLU A 69 -23.01 -18.02 7.72
N THR A 70 -22.36 -18.89 6.98
CA THR A 70 -20.90 -18.88 6.85
C THR A 70 -20.51 -18.43 5.44
N HIS A 71 -19.73 -17.35 5.36
CA HIS A 71 -19.24 -16.83 4.09
C HIS A 71 -17.72 -16.85 4.09
N LEU A 72 -17.14 -17.35 3.00
CA LEU A 72 -15.72 -17.21 2.74
C LEU A 72 -15.47 -15.81 2.18
N ALA A 73 -14.60 -15.05 2.81
CA ALA A 73 -14.35 -13.65 2.45
C ALA A 73 -12.87 -13.29 2.48
N LEU A 74 -12.51 -12.30 1.69
CA LEU A 74 -11.23 -11.59 1.72
C LEU A 74 -11.40 -10.24 2.39
N ILE A 75 -10.39 -9.80 3.11
CA ILE A 75 -10.28 -8.42 3.55
C ILE A 75 -9.77 -7.60 2.36
N ARG A 76 -10.62 -6.75 1.79
CA ARG A 76 -10.27 -5.91 0.64
C ARG A 76 -9.63 -4.60 1.07
N GLU A 77 -10.24 -3.93 2.06
CA GLU A 77 -9.77 -2.65 2.55
C GLU A 77 -9.95 -2.55 4.07
N VAL A 78 -8.96 -1.93 4.72
CA VAL A 78 -9.00 -1.60 6.15
C VAL A 78 -8.72 -0.13 6.32
N GLN A 79 -9.77 0.65 6.55
CA GLN A 79 -9.65 2.08 6.83
C GLN A 79 -9.22 2.31 8.27
N ARG A 80 -8.14 3.07 8.45
CA ARG A 80 -7.59 3.40 9.76
C ARG A 80 -7.52 4.91 9.97
N GLU A 81 -7.70 5.33 11.22
CA GLU A 81 -7.47 6.73 11.59
C GLU A 81 -5.96 7.04 11.53
N PRO A 82 -5.54 8.12 10.85
CA PRO A 82 -4.12 8.41 10.67
C PRO A 82 -3.33 8.62 11.97
N ILE A 83 -3.95 9.23 12.99
CA ILE A 83 -3.29 9.61 14.24
C ILE A 83 -3.24 8.45 15.22
N ARG A 84 -4.40 7.85 15.54
CA ARG A 84 -4.53 6.79 16.56
C ARG A 84 -4.41 5.39 15.97
N ARG A 85 -4.41 5.26 14.63
CA ARG A 85 -4.42 3.98 13.91
C ARG A 85 -5.59 3.05 14.27
N GLU A 86 -6.65 3.62 14.87
CA GLU A 86 -7.89 2.89 15.15
C GLU A 86 -8.57 2.48 13.83
N ILE A 87 -9.13 1.28 13.79
CA ILE A 87 -9.83 0.80 12.60
C ILE A 87 -11.19 1.50 12.52
N LEU A 88 -11.44 2.17 11.40
CA LEU A 88 -12.66 2.92 11.15
C LEU A 88 -13.70 2.08 10.40
N HIS A 89 -13.26 1.32 9.39
CA HIS A 89 -14.11 0.50 8.55
C HIS A 89 -13.33 -0.67 7.98
N VAL A 90 -14.00 -1.76 7.67
CA VAL A 90 -13.42 -2.90 6.96
C VAL A 90 -14.37 -3.39 5.89
N ASP A 91 -13.82 -3.62 4.72
CA ASP A 91 -14.52 -4.15 3.56
C ASP A 91 -14.15 -5.62 3.38
N PHE A 92 -15.18 -6.47 3.37
CA PHE A 92 -15.07 -7.90 3.13
C PHE A 92 -15.66 -8.23 1.78
N GLN A 93 -14.87 -8.86 0.94
CA GLN A 93 -15.31 -9.37 -0.35
C GLN A 93 -15.56 -10.88 -0.23
N ALA A 94 -16.81 -11.28 -0.36
CA ALA A 94 -17.15 -12.70 -0.44
C ALA A 94 -16.59 -13.30 -1.72
N VAL A 95 -15.98 -14.48 -1.61
CA VAL A 95 -15.32 -15.19 -2.70
C VAL A 95 -15.82 -16.63 -2.80
N GLU A 96 -15.86 -17.15 -4.01
CA GLU A 96 -16.14 -18.54 -4.31
C GLU A 96 -14.84 -19.26 -4.70
N MET A 97 -14.68 -20.51 -4.27
CA MET A 97 -13.46 -21.30 -4.53
C MET A 97 -13.20 -21.58 -6.02
N THR A 98 -14.22 -21.38 -6.86
CA THR A 98 -14.18 -21.67 -8.30
C THR A 98 -13.87 -20.47 -9.17
N GLU A 99 -13.98 -19.24 -8.62
CA GLU A 99 -13.75 -18.03 -9.38
C GLU A 99 -12.36 -17.44 -9.13
N LYS A 100 -11.75 -16.91 -10.19
CA LYS A 100 -10.51 -16.15 -10.08
C LYS A 100 -10.77 -14.80 -9.42
N ILE A 101 -9.91 -14.42 -8.54
CA ILE A 101 -9.95 -13.15 -7.81
C ILE A 101 -8.71 -12.33 -8.13
N ARG A 102 -8.87 -11.00 -8.15
CA ARG A 102 -7.77 -10.04 -8.25
C ARG A 102 -7.50 -9.46 -6.88
N VAL A 103 -6.29 -9.58 -6.45
CA VAL A 103 -5.85 -9.15 -5.12
C VAL A 103 -4.49 -8.46 -5.19
N GLU A 104 -4.29 -7.50 -4.31
CA GLU A 104 -3.03 -6.83 -4.12
C GLU A 104 -2.23 -7.56 -3.06
N VAL A 105 -1.05 -8.03 -3.42
CA VAL A 105 -0.16 -8.79 -2.53
C VAL A 105 1.06 -7.93 -2.21
N PRO A 106 1.41 -7.78 -0.91
CA PRO A 106 2.57 -7.00 -0.52
C PRO A 106 3.87 -7.68 -0.95
N VAL A 107 4.85 -6.86 -1.35
CA VAL A 107 6.21 -7.27 -1.65
C VAL A 107 7.05 -7.21 -0.36
N VAL A 108 7.68 -8.32 -0.01
CA VAL A 108 8.58 -8.43 1.14
C VAL A 108 10.01 -8.54 0.64
N PHE A 109 10.83 -7.55 0.98
CA PHE A 109 12.23 -7.54 0.63
C PHE A 109 13.04 -8.38 1.61
N VAL A 110 13.89 -9.25 1.09
CA VAL A 110 14.75 -10.15 1.89
C VAL A 110 16.20 -9.97 1.44
N GLY A 111 17.12 -10.08 2.40
CA GLY A 111 18.54 -9.85 2.15
C GLY A 111 18.91 -8.35 2.20
N ALA A 112 20.17 -8.08 1.93
CA ALA A 112 20.71 -6.73 1.82
C ALA A 112 21.33 -6.56 0.43
N SER A 113 21.24 -5.35 -0.13
CA SER A 113 21.90 -5.02 -1.38
C SER A 113 23.40 -4.79 -1.12
N PRO A 114 24.32 -5.50 -1.82
CA PRO A 114 25.75 -5.30 -1.66
C PRO A 114 26.20 -3.87 -2.01
N ALA A 115 25.53 -3.22 -2.97
CA ALA A 115 25.82 -1.83 -3.33
C ALA A 115 25.47 -0.85 -2.20
N VAL A 116 24.39 -1.09 -1.48
CA VAL A 116 23.98 -0.27 -0.31
C VAL A 116 24.90 -0.53 0.89
N GLU A 117 25.28 -1.79 1.13
CA GLU A 117 26.22 -2.13 2.21
C GLU A 117 27.62 -1.51 2.02
N ARG A 118 28.07 -1.37 0.77
CA ARG A 118 29.33 -0.67 0.44
C ARG A 118 29.21 0.84 0.50
N GLY A 119 28.00 1.38 0.67
CA GLY A 119 27.76 2.82 0.69
C GLY A 119 27.78 3.47 -0.73
N GLU A 120 27.77 2.66 -1.78
CA GLU A 120 27.83 3.13 -3.17
C GLU A 120 26.49 3.72 -3.66
N GLY A 121 25.37 3.36 -2.97
CA GLY A 121 24.04 3.79 -3.39
C GLY A 121 22.99 3.74 -2.28
N ILE A 122 21.84 4.30 -2.56
CA ILE A 122 20.64 4.31 -1.72
C ILE A 122 19.57 3.43 -2.37
N LEU A 123 18.97 2.53 -1.57
CA LEU A 123 17.85 1.72 -2.04
C LEU A 123 16.56 2.55 -2.07
N VAL A 124 15.97 2.65 -3.24
CA VAL A 124 14.67 3.27 -3.47
C VAL A 124 13.65 2.16 -3.72
N HIS A 125 12.61 2.15 -2.90
CA HIS A 125 11.47 1.25 -3.07
C HIS A 125 10.47 1.90 -4.03
N GLY A 126 10.10 1.20 -5.09
CA GLY A 126 9.04 1.56 -6.00
C GLY A 126 7.70 0.99 -5.50
N LEU A 127 7.19 -0.05 -6.18
CA LEU A 127 5.97 -0.74 -5.78
C LEU A 127 6.14 -1.52 -4.48
N THR A 128 5.22 -1.31 -3.55
CA THR A 128 5.11 -2.09 -2.31
C THR A 128 4.08 -3.20 -2.39
N HIS A 129 3.19 -3.15 -3.39
CA HIS A 129 2.13 -4.12 -3.63
C HIS A 129 2.07 -4.44 -5.13
N VAL A 130 1.76 -5.67 -5.46
CA VAL A 130 1.60 -6.15 -6.83
C VAL A 130 0.20 -6.76 -6.98
N GLU A 131 -0.51 -6.40 -8.05
CA GLU A 131 -1.81 -6.99 -8.36
C GLU A 131 -1.64 -8.33 -9.06
N ILE A 132 -2.26 -9.36 -8.47
CA ILE A 132 -2.25 -10.71 -9.01
C ILE A 132 -3.68 -11.23 -9.21
N GLU A 133 -3.85 -12.12 -10.19
CA GLU A 133 -5.08 -12.88 -10.42
C GLU A 133 -4.81 -14.35 -10.13
N CYS A 134 -5.53 -14.93 -9.17
CA CYS A 134 -5.39 -16.32 -8.77
C CYS A 134 -6.71 -16.92 -8.29
N LEU A 135 -6.75 -18.24 -8.14
CA LEU A 135 -7.84 -18.89 -7.41
C LEU A 135 -7.65 -18.71 -5.90
N PRO A 136 -8.73 -18.66 -5.10
CA PRO A 136 -8.63 -18.53 -3.64
C PRO A 136 -7.77 -19.61 -2.97
N LYS A 137 -7.64 -20.79 -3.58
CA LYS A 137 -6.79 -21.88 -3.09
C LYS A 137 -5.30 -21.62 -3.25
N ASP A 138 -4.93 -20.86 -4.29
CA ASP A 138 -3.55 -20.58 -4.67
C ASP A 138 -3.09 -19.19 -4.17
N LEU A 139 -3.89 -18.59 -3.27
CA LEU A 139 -3.61 -17.28 -2.71
C LEU A 139 -2.32 -17.31 -1.88
N ILE A 140 -1.43 -16.36 -2.16
CA ILE A 140 -0.18 -16.12 -1.43
C ILE A 140 -0.30 -14.89 -0.52
N GLU A 141 0.39 -14.94 0.62
CA GLU A 141 0.34 -13.85 1.61
C GLU A 141 1.28 -12.70 1.26
N SER A 142 2.40 -13.01 0.60
CA SER A 142 3.42 -12.03 0.19
C SER A 142 4.28 -12.59 -0.92
N ILE A 143 4.88 -11.70 -1.71
CA ILE A 143 5.87 -12.03 -2.72
C ILE A 143 7.24 -11.63 -2.17
N THR A 144 8.16 -12.59 -2.11
CA THR A 144 9.52 -12.34 -1.60
C THR A 144 10.42 -11.90 -2.73
N VAL A 145 11.14 -10.79 -2.53
CA VAL A 145 12.11 -10.24 -3.47
C VAL A 145 13.48 -10.21 -2.80
N ASP A 146 14.47 -10.86 -3.43
CA ASP A 146 15.84 -10.90 -2.93
C ASP A 146 16.63 -9.68 -3.43
N LEU A 147 17.05 -8.85 -2.49
CA LEU A 147 17.87 -7.66 -2.75
C LEU A 147 19.35 -7.98 -3.05
N SER A 148 19.81 -9.20 -2.83
CA SER A 148 21.20 -9.61 -3.12
C SER A 148 21.59 -9.48 -4.60
N ARG A 149 20.60 -9.36 -5.47
CA ARG A 149 20.77 -9.14 -6.91
C ARG A 149 21.17 -7.70 -7.27
N LEU A 150 20.99 -6.77 -6.34
CA LEU A 150 21.33 -5.35 -6.53
C LEU A 150 22.78 -5.11 -6.10
N ASP A 151 23.72 -5.45 -6.98
CA ASP A 151 25.18 -5.44 -6.75
C ASP A 151 25.88 -4.13 -7.11
N ARG A 152 25.21 -3.23 -7.84
CA ARG A 152 25.75 -1.97 -8.36
C ARG A 152 24.71 -0.85 -8.35
N VAL A 153 25.18 0.38 -8.48
CA VAL A 153 24.34 1.55 -8.73
C VAL A 153 23.58 1.39 -10.05
N ASP A 154 22.35 1.87 -10.12
CA ASP A 154 21.39 1.74 -11.20
C ASP A 154 20.90 0.30 -11.46
N ALA A 155 21.23 -0.65 -10.59
CA ALA A 155 20.60 -1.96 -10.62
C ALA A 155 19.13 -1.84 -10.18
N ALA A 156 18.22 -2.43 -10.96
CA ALA A 156 16.79 -2.36 -10.75
C ALA A 156 16.16 -3.75 -10.78
N ILE A 157 15.09 -3.94 -10.02
CA ILE A 157 14.24 -5.12 -10.05
C ILE A 157 12.85 -4.67 -10.50
N TYR A 158 12.32 -5.33 -11.53
CA TYR A 158 11.02 -5.06 -12.13
C TYR A 158 10.02 -6.15 -11.79
N VAL A 159 8.73 -5.89 -12.05
CA VAL A 159 7.66 -6.87 -11.83
C VAL A 159 7.88 -8.17 -12.60
N ARG A 160 8.44 -8.13 -13.82
CA ARG A 160 8.80 -9.30 -14.63
C ARG A 160 9.82 -10.24 -13.98
N ASP A 161 10.64 -9.73 -13.05
CA ASP A 161 11.71 -10.50 -12.37
C ASP A 161 11.19 -11.25 -11.14
N LEU A 162 9.90 -11.08 -10.82
CA LEU A 162 9.27 -11.74 -9.68
C LEU A 162 9.12 -13.24 -9.90
N GLN A 163 9.45 -13.99 -8.86
CA GLN A 163 9.22 -15.43 -8.84
C GLN A 163 7.84 -15.70 -8.23
N VAL A 164 6.87 -16.01 -9.07
CA VAL A 164 5.51 -16.37 -8.65
C VAL A 164 5.28 -17.88 -8.81
N PRO A 165 4.56 -18.52 -7.88
CA PRO A 165 4.21 -19.94 -8.00
C PRO A 165 3.27 -20.18 -9.21
N PRO A 166 3.20 -21.44 -9.70
CA PRO A 166 2.26 -21.79 -10.75
C PRO A 166 0.81 -21.60 -10.28
N GLY A 167 -0.06 -21.11 -11.17
CA GLY A 167 -1.47 -20.83 -10.88
C GLY A 167 -1.76 -19.35 -10.59
N ILE A 168 -0.76 -18.50 -10.52
CA ILE A 168 -0.88 -17.06 -10.29
C ILE A 168 -0.51 -16.32 -11.57
N THR A 169 -1.34 -15.35 -11.96
CA THR A 169 -1.07 -14.45 -13.07
C THR A 169 -0.85 -13.05 -12.52
N VAL A 170 0.28 -12.43 -12.82
CA VAL A 170 0.55 -11.03 -12.47
C VAL A 170 -0.22 -10.13 -13.44
N VAL A 171 -0.98 -9.16 -12.89
CA VAL A 171 -1.80 -8.20 -13.65
C VAL A 171 -1.09 -6.85 -13.77
N SER A 172 -0.28 -6.47 -12.78
CA SER A 172 0.56 -5.25 -12.82
C SER A 172 1.46 -5.23 -14.04
N ASP A 173 1.83 -4.04 -14.51
CA ASP A 173 2.70 -3.86 -15.66
C ASP A 173 4.08 -4.53 -15.41
N PRO A 174 4.57 -5.38 -16.32
CA PRO A 174 5.83 -6.07 -16.15
C PRO A 174 7.06 -5.13 -16.08
N ASP A 175 6.95 -3.92 -16.62
CA ASP A 175 8.02 -2.92 -16.62
C ASP A 175 7.97 -1.96 -15.42
N GLU A 176 6.99 -2.13 -14.50
CA GLU A 176 6.95 -1.37 -13.25
C GLU A 176 8.12 -1.72 -12.34
N LEU A 177 8.66 -0.67 -11.68
CA LEU A 177 9.82 -0.75 -10.80
C LEU A 177 9.43 -1.19 -9.39
N ILE A 178 10.10 -2.21 -8.86
CA ILE A 178 9.92 -2.69 -7.48
C ILE A 178 11.01 -2.14 -6.56
N ALA A 179 12.25 -2.22 -6.99
CA ALA A 179 13.39 -1.69 -6.22
C ALA A 179 14.50 -1.22 -7.18
N LEU A 180 15.16 -0.14 -6.79
CA LEU A 180 16.26 0.47 -7.54
C LEU A 180 17.34 0.95 -6.55
N VAL A 181 18.61 0.81 -6.91
CA VAL A 181 19.72 1.44 -6.21
C VAL A 181 20.15 2.68 -6.99
N THR A 182 20.06 3.86 -6.37
CA THR A 182 20.50 5.14 -6.97
C THR A 182 21.75 5.64 -6.28
N ALA A 183 22.58 6.42 -6.98
CA ALA A 183 23.71 7.12 -6.37
C ALA A 183 23.21 8.11 -5.31
N PRO A 184 23.96 8.31 -4.20
CA PRO A 184 23.61 9.32 -3.22
C PRO A 184 23.68 10.73 -3.85
N ALA A 185 22.71 11.56 -3.58
CA ALA A 185 22.59 12.92 -4.17
C ALA A 185 23.80 13.85 -3.87
N ALA A 186 24.67 13.49 -2.92
CA ALA A 186 25.87 14.26 -2.61
C ALA A 186 26.98 14.17 -3.69
N GLU A 187 27.06 13.05 -4.43
CA GLU A 187 28.07 12.92 -5.50
C GLU A 187 27.65 13.61 -6.81
N VAL A 188 26.36 13.79 -7.05
CA VAL A 188 25.86 14.45 -8.28
C VAL A 188 26.12 15.96 -8.26
N LEU A 189 26.37 16.56 -7.09
CA LEU A 189 26.68 17.99 -6.96
C LEU A 189 28.16 18.33 -7.19
N GLU A 190 29.08 17.36 -7.13
CA GLU A 190 30.49 17.61 -7.39
C GLU A 190 30.87 17.50 -8.86
N GLU A 191 30.15 16.75 -9.69
CA GLU A 191 30.42 16.65 -11.13
C GLU A 191 29.81 17.79 -11.97
N ALA A 192 28.89 18.60 -11.40
CA ALA A 192 28.20 19.67 -12.12
C ALA A 192 28.85 21.07 -11.94
N VAL A 193 29.97 21.18 -11.22
CA VAL A 193 30.69 22.46 -11.06
C VAL A 193 31.94 22.47 -11.93
N LEU A 194 31.77 22.48 -13.24
CA LEU A 194 32.77 23.06 -14.16
C LEU A 194 32.50 24.56 -14.20
N PRO A 195 33.49 25.43 -13.98
CA PRO A 195 33.29 26.87 -13.95
C PRO A 195 33.09 27.38 -15.39
N ALA A 196 31.85 27.75 -15.69
CA ALA A 196 31.61 28.62 -16.84
C ALA A 196 31.98 30.02 -16.44
N GLU A 197 32.97 30.58 -17.12
CA GLU A 197 33.41 31.97 -17.07
C GLU A 197 32.25 32.98 -17.01
N ALA A 198 32.35 33.86 -16.03
CA ALA A 198 31.47 35.01 -15.92
C ALA A 198 31.77 36.01 -17.02
N PRO A 199 30.78 36.54 -17.74
CA PRO A 199 30.93 37.83 -18.41
C PRO A 199 30.63 38.96 -17.40
N GLU A 200 31.62 39.83 -17.24
CA GLU A 200 31.48 41.12 -16.59
C GLU A 200 30.27 41.88 -17.15
N VAL A 201 29.40 42.34 -16.27
CA VAL A 201 28.36 43.33 -16.62
C VAL A 201 28.66 44.60 -15.86
N GLU A 202 29.04 45.62 -16.60
CA GLU A 202 29.25 47.00 -16.15
C GLU A 202 28.02 47.58 -15.45
N VAL A 203 28.32 48.23 -14.33
CA VAL A 203 27.38 49.02 -13.56
C VAL A 203 27.27 50.41 -14.22
N ILE A 204 26.13 50.72 -14.78
CA ILE A 204 25.76 52.11 -15.08
C ILE A 204 24.62 52.48 -14.17
N GLY A 205 24.93 53.41 -13.25
CA GLY A 205 23.95 53.96 -12.35
C GLY A 205 23.14 55.09 -12.99
N ARG A 206 22.04 55.38 -12.40
CA ARG A 206 21.40 56.70 -12.20
C ARG A 206 19.89 56.68 -12.34
N GLY A 207 19.23 57.13 -11.31
CA GLY A 207 18.20 58.12 -11.38
C GLY A 207 16.93 57.82 -10.61
N LYS A 208 16.88 58.21 -9.42
CA LYS A 208 16.01 59.10 -8.64
C LYS A 208 14.60 59.42 -9.20
N LYS A 209 13.61 59.32 -8.29
CA LYS A 209 12.37 60.05 -8.06
C LYS A 209 11.11 59.19 -8.20
N ALA A 210 10.41 58.98 -7.11
CA ALA A 210 9.47 59.85 -6.37
C ALA A 210 8.00 59.63 -6.74
N GLU A 211 7.26 59.50 -5.69
CA GLU A 211 5.86 59.90 -5.41
C GLU A 211 4.75 59.03 -5.99
N GLU A 212 3.97 58.52 -5.08
CA GLU A 212 2.82 59.00 -4.29
C GLU A 212 1.47 58.63 -4.89
N GLU A 213 0.63 58.19 -3.95
CA GLU A 213 -0.85 58.33 -3.88
C GLU A 213 -1.67 57.36 -4.74
N GLU A 214 -2.71 56.79 -4.28
CA GLU A 214 -3.79 56.91 -3.30
C GLU A 214 -4.76 55.78 -3.67
N GLU A 215 -5.28 55.09 -2.68
CA GLU A 215 -6.66 55.04 -2.17
C GLU A 215 -7.77 54.43 -3.07
N GLU A 216 -8.55 53.61 -2.38
CA GLU A 216 -10.00 53.32 -2.52
C GLU A 216 -10.49 52.53 -3.75
N GLU A 217 -10.98 51.31 -3.54
CA GLU A 217 -12.35 50.93 -3.15
C GLU A 217 -12.42 49.41 -2.85
#